data_6274aed2d208a75e799cd3af0f4266d0
#
_entry.id   6274aed2d208a75e799cd3af0f4266d0
#
_cell.length_a   1.000
_cell.length_b   1.000
_cell.length_c   1.000
_cell.angle_alpha   90.00
_cell.angle_beta   90.00
_cell.angle_gamma   90.00
#
_symmetry.space_group_name_H-M   'P 1'
#
loop_
_entity.id
_entity.type
_entity.pdbx_description
1 polymer ?
#
loop_
_entity_poly.entity_id
_entity_poly.type
_entity_poly.pdbx_seq_one_letter_code
_entity_poly.pdbx_strand_id
1 'polypeptide(L)'
;MGNYRESGEVLFMKNGMKKTAAVVMAAMLMGTGAVVPAAEDMGIFSQTAIVAEAASVGKVTGLKSKTLSNSEIKLKWSKVKGASGYTVYMRKNGKYNKVGDTKSTNYTVKNLPNATRENFKVRAYKTVKGKKVYGAYSANWNTATNPQACKGLKVSSVGTDSVKLSWTKIGCTNYRIYQNIKGKWKEIGKTTGTSYTVKKLAPATKYQFKIRACKQDDKKTNNNHYGKYSGVVTATTKKSDKITQADIDAMKAELTAYSREKAEYIRENYKNFDGYGEMYNTLDEFFDYYAEDCTPEGASYDAVYVIPYTQETLNDTIDLYKRKLDYLYQKRDDVYYVVYIENCPNGHRVNS
;
A
#
# COMPACT_ATOMS: atom_id res chain seq x y z
N MET A 1 25.96 33.45 -64.17
CA MET A 1 25.01 32.55 -63.46
C MET A 1 25.76 31.28 -63.23
N GLY A 2 26.36 31.18 -62.07
CA GLY A 2 27.36 30.16 -61.71
C GLY A 2 26.86 29.17 -60.69
N ASN A 3 27.24 28.01 -60.92
CA ASN A 3 27.86 27.01 -60.08
C ASN A 3 27.46 26.93 -58.60
N TYR A 4 26.66 25.92 -58.29
CA TYR A 4 26.72 25.22 -57.01
C TYR A 4 26.26 23.75 -57.18
N ARG A 5 27.20 22.87 -57.64
CA ARG A 5 27.01 21.43 -57.62
C ARG A 5 28.34 20.69 -57.60
N GLU A 6 29.16 20.89 -56.58
CA GLU A 6 30.39 20.08 -56.46
C GLU A 6 30.83 19.66 -55.06
N SER A 7 30.15 20.04 -53.98
CA SER A 7 30.60 19.69 -52.65
C SER A 7 29.94 18.43 -52.01
N GLY A 8 28.84 17.93 -52.56
CA GLY A 8 28.12 16.79 -52.01
C GLY A 8 28.64 15.43 -52.45
N GLU A 9 29.08 15.29 -53.69
CA GLU A 9 29.53 14.01 -54.23
C GLU A 9 30.88 13.55 -53.71
N VAL A 10 31.82 14.43 -53.46
CA VAL A 10 33.14 14.07 -52.94
C VAL A 10 33.07 13.59 -51.50
N LEU A 11 32.11 14.06 -50.68
CA LEU A 11 31.91 13.58 -49.30
C LEU A 11 31.24 12.20 -49.24
N PHE A 12 30.36 11.90 -50.20
CA PHE A 12 29.67 10.62 -50.28
C PHE A 12 30.63 9.53 -50.79
N MET A 13 31.51 9.79 -51.72
CA MET A 13 32.53 8.85 -52.20
C MET A 13 33.59 8.53 -51.11
N LYS A 14 34.01 9.49 -50.28
CA LYS A 14 34.95 9.22 -49.18
C LYS A 14 34.35 8.28 -48.12
N ASN A 15 33.08 8.41 -47.80
CA ASN A 15 32.42 7.52 -46.84
C ASN A 15 32.04 6.16 -47.46
N GLY A 16 31.71 6.11 -48.72
CA GLY A 16 31.41 4.85 -49.44
C GLY A 16 32.65 3.99 -49.62
N MET A 17 33.77 4.52 -50.01
CA MET A 17 35.01 3.77 -50.19
C MET A 17 35.55 3.17 -48.87
N LYS A 18 35.40 3.85 -47.72
CA LYS A 18 35.79 3.30 -46.42
C LYS A 18 34.92 2.09 -46.02
N LYS A 19 33.65 2.07 -46.37
CA LYS A 19 32.77 0.91 -46.12
C LYS A 19 32.95 -0.21 -47.13
N THR A 20 33.19 0.11 -48.38
CA THR A 20 33.38 -0.88 -49.45
C THR A 20 34.73 -1.59 -49.32
N ALA A 21 35.80 -0.88 -48.97
CA ALA A 21 37.13 -1.50 -48.72
C ALA A 21 37.07 -2.49 -47.51
N ALA A 22 36.31 -2.18 -46.47
CA ALA A 22 36.14 -3.10 -45.33
C ALA A 22 35.31 -4.35 -45.73
N VAL A 23 34.34 -4.22 -46.60
CA VAL A 23 33.49 -5.36 -47.06
C VAL A 23 34.23 -6.20 -48.11
N VAL A 24 35.00 -5.58 -49.01
CA VAL A 24 35.77 -6.32 -50.02
C VAL A 24 36.95 -7.09 -49.40
N MET A 25 37.62 -6.57 -48.37
CA MET A 25 38.63 -7.32 -47.63
C MET A 25 38.03 -8.46 -46.81
N ALA A 26 36.83 -8.34 -46.27
CA ALA A 26 36.12 -9.42 -45.59
C ALA A 26 35.64 -10.53 -46.59
N ALA A 27 35.25 -10.16 -47.81
CA ALA A 27 34.83 -11.11 -48.85
C ALA A 27 35.99 -11.88 -49.51
N MET A 28 37.17 -11.25 -49.61
CA MET A 28 38.37 -11.94 -50.10
C MET A 28 38.97 -12.97 -49.15
N LEU A 29 38.65 -12.91 -47.88
CA LEU A 29 39.03 -13.88 -46.86
C LEU A 29 38.07 -15.09 -46.71
N MET A 30 36.96 -15.07 -47.46
CA MET A 30 35.92 -16.11 -47.36
C MET A 30 35.83 -17.00 -48.60
N GLY A 31 36.99 -17.43 -49.11
CA GLY A 31 37.07 -18.65 -49.91
C GLY A 31 36.92 -18.50 -51.43
N THR A 32 37.96 -18.12 -52.08
CA THR A 32 38.42 -18.69 -53.36
C THR A 32 39.93 -18.75 -53.29
N GLY A 33 40.52 -19.91 -53.64
CA GLY A 33 41.93 -20.20 -53.47
C GLY A 33 42.85 -19.32 -54.30
N ALA A 34 42.91 -18.04 -54.01
CA ALA A 34 43.88 -17.12 -54.54
C ALA A 34 45.10 -17.08 -53.58
N VAL A 35 46.23 -17.58 -54.04
CA VAL A 35 47.52 -17.48 -53.40
C VAL A 35 47.85 -16.01 -53.18
N VAL A 36 47.79 -15.54 -51.96
CA VAL A 36 48.23 -14.19 -51.59
C VAL A 36 49.77 -14.30 -51.42
N PRO A 37 50.58 -13.49 -52.10
CA PRO A 37 52.02 -13.46 -51.91
C PRO A 37 52.31 -13.10 -50.47
N ALA A 38 53.33 -13.73 -49.86
CA ALA A 38 53.77 -13.54 -48.51
C ALA A 38 54.19 -12.08 -48.26
N ALA A 39 53.34 -11.30 -47.69
CA ALA A 39 53.63 -9.98 -47.17
C ALA A 39 53.95 -10.11 -45.65
N GLU A 40 55.16 -10.56 -45.36
CA GLU A 40 55.59 -10.75 -43.96
C GLU A 40 55.95 -9.44 -43.25
N ASP A 41 55.83 -8.30 -43.93
CA ASP A 41 56.42 -7.05 -43.39
C ASP A 41 55.50 -5.86 -43.17
N MET A 42 54.19 -6.02 -43.14
CA MET A 42 53.32 -4.95 -42.77
C MET A 42 52.39 -5.34 -41.60
N GLY A 43 52.69 -4.80 -40.43
CA GLY A 43 51.94 -4.96 -39.18
C GLY A 43 50.44 -4.61 -39.23
N ILE A 44 49.90 -4.37 -40.44
CA ILE A 44 48.50 -4.08 -40.72
C ILE A 44 47.62 -5.35 -40.73
N PHE A 45 48.21 -6.51 -41.15
CA PHE A 45 47.46 -7.76 -41.28
C PHE A 45 47.15 -8.42 -39.93
N SER A 46 48.00 -8.17 -38.90
CA SER A 46 47.70 -8.73 -37.56
C SER A 46 46.47 -8.07 -36.90
N GLN A 47 46.21 -6.80 -37.20
CA GLN A 47 45.04 -6.10 -36.68
C GLN A 47 43.74 -6.45 -37.43
N THR A 48 43.82 -6.67 -38.76
CA THR A 48 42.65 -7.06 -39.55
C THR A 48 42.18 -8.50 -39.25
N ALA A 49 43.12 -9.42 -39.03
CA ALA A 49 42.76 -10.79 -38.60
C ALA A 49 42.14 -10.79 -37.20
N ILE A 50 42.63 -9.95 -36.27
CA ILE A 50 42.07 -9.80 -34.94
C ILE A 50 40.66 -9.18 -35.02
N VAL A 51 40.42 -8.21 -35.89
CA VAL A 51 39.09 -7.58 -36.09
C VAL A 51 38.12 -8.54 -36.75
N ALA A 52 38.56 -9.37 -37.73
CA ALA A 52 37.69 -10.39 -38.35
C ALA A 52 37.31 -11.50 -37.36
N GLU A 53 38.21 -11.92 -36.50
CA GLU A 53 37.94 -12.89 -35.43
C GLU A 53 37.08 -12.29 -34.31
N ALA A 54 37.16 -10.97 -34.08
CA ALA A 54 36.26 -10.22 -33.19
C ALA A 54 34.83 -10.19 -33.70
N ALA A 55 34.66 -10.08 -35.02
CA ALA A 55 33.35 -10.12 -35.66
C ALA A 55 32.63 -11.49 -35.48
N SER A 56 33.37 -12.54 -35.08
CA SER A 56 32.82 -13.87 -34.82
C SER A 56 32.26 -14.06 -33.41
N VAL A 57 32.49 -13.10 -32.47
CA VAL A 57 31.95 -13.19 -31.14
C VAL A 57 30.54 -12.63 -31.10
N GLY A 58 29.55 -13.50 -30.91
CA GLY A 58 28.14 -13.13 -30.95
C GLY A 58 27.74 -12.13 -29.85
N LYS A 59 26.64 -11.43 -30.12
CA LYS A 59 26.00 -10.55 -29.15
C LYS A 59 25.42 -11.35 -27.98
N VAL A 60 25.54 -10.84 -26.75
CA VAL A 60 24.85 -11.42 -25.60
C VAL A 60 23.37 -11.09 -25.68
N THR A 61 22.53 -12.12 -25.54
CA THR A 61 21.05 -12.04 -25.52
C THR A 61 20.50 -12.59 -24.23
N GLY A 62 19.20 -12.38 -23.97
CA GLY A 62 18.50 -12.94 -22.81
C GLY A 62 18.99 -12.41 -21.47
N LEU A 63 19.59 -11.20 -21.43
CA LEU A 63 20.00 -10.57 -20.15
C LEU A 63 18.78 -10.32 -19.29
N LYS A 64 18.81 -10.86 -18.07
CA LYS A 64 17.79 -10.73 -17.01
C LYS A 64 18.48 -10.53 -15.68
N SER A 65 17.75 -10.04 -14.69
CA SER A 65 18.23 -9.91 -13.33
C SER A 65 17.29 -10.54 -12.31
N LYS A 66 17.87 -10.91 -11.15
CA LYS A 66 17.17 -11.21 -9.92
C LYS A 66 17.82 -10.39 -8.82
N THR A 67 17.05 -9.50 -8.18
CA THR A 67 17.51 -8.78 -7.00
C THR A 67 17.54 -9.75 -5.83
N LEU A 68 18.70 -9.91 -5.20
CA LEU A 68 18.92 -10.83 -4.08
C LEU A 68 18.73 -10.14 -2.73
N SER A 69 19.16 -8.87 -2.63
CA SER A 69 19.10 -8.10 -1.39
C SER A 69 19.02 -6.59 -1.67
N ASN A 70 19.19 -5.81 -0.64
CA ASN A 70 19.33 -4.36 -0.76
C ASN A 70 20.70 -3.89 -1.29
N SER A 71 21.63 -4.82 -1.53
CA SER A 71 22.99 -4.51 -2.02
C SER A 71 23.50 -5.49 -3.08
N GLU A 72 22.70 -6.47 -3.50
CA GLU A 72 23.13 -7.50 -4.45
C GLU A 72 22.10 -7.76 -5.53
N ILE A 73 22.57 -7.83 -6.78
CA ILE A 73 21.80 -8.18 -7.97
C ILE A 73 22.53 -9.29 -8.73
N LYS A 74 21.85 -10.40 -8.98
CA LYS A 74 22.34 -11.47 -9.86
C LYS A 74 21.83 -11.23 -11.27
N LEU A 75 22.77 -11.15 -12.21
CA LEU A 75 22.53 -11.11 -13.66
C LEU A 75 22.64 -12.51 -14.25
N LYS A 76 21.86 -12.81 -15.27
CA LYS A 76 21.88 -14.06 -16.03
C LYS A 76 21.61 -13.74 -17.50
N TRP A 77 22.26 -14.48 -18.42
CA TRP A 77 22.11 -14.31 -19.87
C TRP A 77 22.28 -15.63 -20.62
N SER A 78 21.98 -15.63 -21.91
CA SER A 78 22.13 -16.77 -22.77
C SER A 78 23.61 -16.99 -23.12
N LYS A 79 24.02 -18.27 -23.21
CA LYS A 79 25.37 -18.65 -23.64
C LYS A 79 25.64 -18.19 -25.07
N VAL A 80 26.78 -17.57 -25.31
CA VAL A 80 27.25 -17.21 -26.65
C VAL A 80 28.21 -18.30 -27.13
N LYS A 81 27.94 -18.87 -28.33
CA LYS A 81 28.80 -19.91 -28.91
C LYS A 81 30.22 -19.37 -29.15
N GLY A 82 31.23 -20.12 -28.76
CA GLY A 82 32.64 -19.77 -28.93
C GLY A 82 33.17 -18.68 -27.98
N ALA A 83 32.37 -18.17 -27.04
CA ALA A 83 32.86 -17.21 -26.05
C ALA A 83 33.80 -17.89 -25.03
N SER A 84 34.93 -17.24 -24.75
CA SER A 84 35.84 -17.61 -23.66
C SER A 84 35.37 -17.08 -22.32
N GLY A 85 34.51 -16.06 -22.31
CA GLY A 85 33.95 -15.45 -21.13
C GLY A 85 33.13 -14.20 -21.45
N TYR A 86 32.72 -13.52 -20.38
CA TYR A 86 31.85 -12.35 -20.44
C TYR A 86 32.40 -11.25 -19.55
N THR A 87 32.19 -10.00 -19.96
CA THR A 87 32.47 -8.80 -19.15
C THR A 87 31.15 -8.09 -18.85
N VAL A 88 30.92 -7.85 -17.58
CA VAL A 88 29.74 -7.13 -17.08
C VAL A 88 30.08 -5.67 -16.88
N TYR A 89 29.16 -4.81 -17.28
CA TYR A 89 29.27 -3.35 -17.16
C TYR A 89 28.04 -2.79 -16.44
N MET A 90 28.28 -1.79 -15.63
CA MET A 90 27.25 -1.02 -14.93
C MET A 90 27.40 0.45 -15.27
N ARG A 91 26.27 1.14 -15.49
CA ARG A 91 26.25 2.58 -15.76
C ARG A 91 26.40 3.35 -14.45
N LYS A 92 27.44 4.17 -14.36
CA LYS A 92 27.67 5.10 -13.25
C LYS A 92 28.11 6.44 -13.81
N ASN A 93 27.50 7.55 -13.34
CA ASN A 93 27.79 8.91 -13.81
C ASN A 93 27.72 9.04 -15.35
N GLY A 94 26.68 8.47 -15.96
CA GLY A 94 26.45 8.54 -17.40
C GLY A 94 27.29 7.57 -18.25
N LYS A 95 28.36 6.96 -17.71
CA LYS A 95 29.28 6.06 -18.41
C LYS A 95 29.14 4.62 -17.95
N TYR A 96 29.41 3.65 -18.83
CA TYR A 96 29.47 2.24 -18.51
C TYR A 96 30.86 1.85 -18.05
N ASN A 97 30.98 1.47 -16.79
CA ASN A 97 32.22 0.99 -16.18
C ASN A 97 32.19 -0.52 -16.04
N LYS A 98 33.33 -1.16 -16.23
CA LYS A 98 33.51 -2.59 -16.00
C LYS A 98 33.28 -2.90 -14.52
N VAL A 99 32.43 -3.91 -14.26
CA VAL A 99 32.17 -4.45 -12.93
C VAL A 99 32.99 -5.71 -12.67
N GLY A 100 33.13 -6.57 -13.69
CA GLY A 100 33.91 -7.80 -13.59
C GLY A 100 33.83 -8.67 -14.82
N ASP A 101 34.64 -9.72 -14.80
CA ASP A 101 34.65 -10.78 -15.81
C ASP A 101 34.17 -12.10 -15.19
N THR A 102 33.60 -12.96 -16.02
CA THR A 102 33.16 -14.30 -15.63
C THR A 102 33.22 -15.27 -16.82
N LYS A 103 33.51 -16.54 -16.55
CA LYS A 103 33.34 -17.63 -17.56
C LYS A 103 31.92 -18.18 -17.57
N SER A 104 31.12 -17.89 -16.53
CA SER A 104 29.71 -18.33 -16.38
C SER A 104 28.79 -17.42 -17.11
N THR A 105 27.57 -17.91 -17.40
CA THR A 105 26.45 -17.11 -17.96
C THR A 105 25.66 -16.35 -16.91
N ASN A 106 26.26 -16.10 -15.76
CA ASN A 106 25.70 -15.29 -14.69
C ASN A 106 26.81 -14.55 -13.93
N TYR A 107 26.42 -13.49 -13.23
CA TYR A 107 27.32 -12.69 -12.41
C TYR A 107 26.53 -12.01 -11.30
N THR A 108 27.04 -12.03 -10.06
CA THR A 108 26.41 -11.31 -8.96
C THR A 108 27.19 -10.02 -8.69
N VAL A 109 26.54 -8.90 -8.89
CA VAL A 109 27.05 -7.58 -8.54
C VAL A 109 26.72 -7.32 -7.07
N LYS A 110 27.72 -6.98 -6.28
CA LYS A 110 27.63 -6.76 -4.84
C LYS A 110 27.93 -5.31 -4.47
N ASN A 111 27.70 -4.95 -3.21
CA ASN A 111 28.00 -3.64 -2.64
C ASN A 111 27.31 -2.48 -3.37
N LEU A 112 26.10 -2.75 -3.88
CA LEU A 112 25.25 -1.74 -4.50
C LEU A 112 24.55 -0.91 -3.42
N PRO A 113 24.27 0.39 -3.67
CA PRO A 113 23.44 1.18 -2.79
C PRO A 113 22.03 0.61 -2.69
N ASN A 114 21.39 0.73 -1.51
CA ASN A 114 20.03 0.26 -1.34
C ASN A 114 19.00 1.15 -2.08
N ALA A 115 17.90 0.59 -2.51
CA ALA A 115 16.82 1.27 -3.21
C ALA A 115 17.28 2.11 -4.41
N THR A 116 18.32 1.67 -5.11
CA THR A 116 18.92 2.37 -6.25
C THR A 116 18.58 1.66 -7.54
N ARG A 117 18.26 2.46 -8.57
CA ARG A 117 18.12 1.94 -9.94
C ARG A 117 19.46 1.75 -10.56
N GLU A 118 19.68 0.56 -11.13
CA GLU A 118 20.92 0.17 -11.78
C GLU A 118 20.66 -0.18 -13.24
N ASN A 119 21.64 0.11 -14.09
CA ASN A 119 21.58 -0.22 -15.50
C ASN A 119 22.82 -1.01 -15.91
N PHE A 120 22.59 -2.17 -16.48
CA PHE A 120 23.63 -3.14 -16.84
C PHE A 120 23.63 -3.43 -18.33
N LYS A 121 24.80 -3.78 -18.85
CA LYS A 121 24.99 -4.49 -20.11
C LYS A 121 26.15 -5.48 -19.99
N VAL A 122 26.14 -6.48 -20.85
CA VAL A 122 27.14 -7.55 -20.88
C VAL A 122 27.61 -7.72 -22.31
N ARG A 123 28.89 -8.05 -22.48
CA ARG A 123 29.41 -8.52 -23.78
C ARG A 123 30.24 -9.77 -23.59
N ALA A 124 30.21 -10.63 -24.57
CA ALA A 124 31.06 -11.80 -24.64
C ALA A 124 32.46 -11.40 -25.15
N TYR A 125 33.46 -12.17 -24.78
CA TYR A 125 34.79 -12.08 -25.39
C TYR A 125 35.36 -13.47 -25.72
N LYS A 126 36.26 -13.51 -26.69
CA LYS A 126 37.11 -14.63 -27.01
C LYS A 126 38.57 -14.23 -26.70
N THR A 127 39.35 -15.13 -26.18
CA THR A 127 40.77 -14.87 -25.97
C THR A 127 41.54 -15.35 -27.18
N VAL A 128 42.23 -14.44 -27.86
CA VAL A 128 43.07 -14.72 -29.04
C VAL A 128 44.46 -14.22 -28.76
N LYS A 129 45.44 -15.08 -28.82
CA LYS A 129 46.86 -14.76 -28.49
C LYS A 129 47.00 -13.97 -27.19
N GLY A 130 46.28 -14.39 -26.14
CA GLY A 130 46.30 -13.75 -24.81
C GLY A 130 45.46 -12.44 -24.69
N LYS A 131 44.95 -11.89 -25.76
CA LYS A 131 44.17 -10.65 -25.77
C LYS A 131 42.66 -10.93 -25.86
N LYS A 132 41.84 -10.15 -25.16
CA LYS A 132 40.37 -10.22 -25.25
C LYS A 132 39.85 -9.51 -26.49
N VAL A 133 39.19 -10.25 -27.34
CA VAL A 133 38.45 -9.71 -28.48
C VAL A 133 36.98 -9.77 -28.13
N TYR A 134 36.27 -8.62 -28.18
CA TYR A 134 34.95 -8.47 -27.63
C TYR A 134 33.90 -8.46 -28.73
N GLY A 135 32.80 -9.14 -28.50
CA GLY A 135 31.58 -9.03 -29.27
C GLY A 135 30.75 -7.79 -28.91
N ALA A 136 29.62 -7.64 -29.57
CA ALA A 136 28.68 -6.56 -29.31
C ALA A 136 28.08 -6.65 -27.92
N TYR A 137 27.72 -5.49 -27.36
CA TYR A 137 27.01 -5.43 -26.07
C TYR A 137 25.60 -6.00 -26.18
N SER A 138 25.12 -6.57 -25.07
CA SER A 138 23.69 -6.85 -24.89
C SER A 138 22.85 -5.57 -25.00
N ALA A 139 21.53 -5.73 -25.09
CA ALA A 139 20.62 -4.63 -24.75
C ALA A 139 20.85 -4.16 -23.31
N ASN A 140 20.53 -2.91 -23.03
CA ASN A 140 20.55 -2.37 -21.68
C ASN A 140 19.49 -3.08 -20.82
N TRP A 141 19.83 -3.36 -19.57
CA TRP A 141 18.94 -3.95 -18.60
C TRP A 141 18.82 -3.07 -17.37
N ASN A 142 17.60 -2.59 -17.10
CA ASN A 142 17.29 -1.79 -15.92
C ASN A 142 16.71 -2.67 -14.83
N THR A 143 17.12 -2.42 -13.61
CA THR A 143 16.63 -3.11 -12.42
C THR A 143 16.89 -2.23 -11.19
N ALA A 144 16.50 -2.67 -9.99
CA ALA A 144 16.83 -1.95 -8.77
C ALA A 144 17.19 -2.89 -7.63
N THR A 145 17.96 -2.40 -6.67
CA THR A 145 18.16 -3.06 -5.37
C THR A 145 16.91 -2.90 -4.50
N ASN A 146 16.69 -3.85 -3.59
CA ASN A 146 15.61 -3.74 -2.62
C ASN A 146 15.83 -2.54 -1.68
N PRO A 147 14.78 -1.85 -1.22
CA PRO A 147 14.88 -0.97 -0.08
C PRO A 147 15.28 -1.74 1.19
N GLN A 148 15.89 -1.05 2.14
CA GLN A 148 16.05 -1.57 3.50
C GLN A 148 14.68 -1.68 4.21
N ALA A 149 14.64 -2.37 5.35
CA ALA A 149 13.43 -2.43 6.17
C ALA A 149 13.04 -1.04 6.69
N CYS A 150 11.73 -0.76 6.71
CA CYS A 150 11.23 0.46 7.31
C CYS A 150 11.46 0.43 8.84
N LYS A 151 11.92 1.55 9.39
CA LYS A 151 12.14 1.74 10.82
C LYS A 151 11.19 2.82 11.36
N GLY A 152 11.02 2.84 12.69
CA GLY A 152 10.25 3.87 13.37
C GLY A 152 8.74 3.85 13.06
N LEU A 153 8.20 2.70 12.61
CA LEU A 153 6.75 2.57 12.47
C LEU A 153 6.11 2.69 13.84
N LYS A 154 5.18 3.64 13.97
CA LYS A 154 4.41 3.88 15.19
C LYS A 154 3.00 4.34 14.85
N VAL A 155 2.11 4.17 15.80
CA VAL A 155 0.79 4.80 15.81
C VAL A 155 0.99 6.24 16.27
N SER A 156 0.60 7.20 15.45
CA SER A 156 0.75 8.64 15.75
C SER A 156 -0.54 9.27 16.28
N SER A 157 -1.70 8.75 15.91
CA SER A 157 -2.99 9.10 16.50
C SER A 157 -4.02 8.00 16.27
N VAL A 158 -5.04 7.98 17.15
CA VAL A 158 -6.16 7.03 17.11
C VAL A 158 -7.45 7.81 17.24
N GLY A 159 -8.37 7.59 16.31
CA GLY A 159 -9.75 8.06 16.34
C GLY A 159 -10.73 6.93 16.69
N THR A 160 -12.01 7.21 16.60
CA THR A 160 -13.08 6.21 16.76
C THR A 160 -13.16 5.26 15.57
N ASP A 161 -12.89 5.75 14.36
CA ASP A 161 -12.99 5.04 13.08
C ASP A 161 -11.68 5.02 12.29
N SER A 162 -10.57 5.50 12.89
CA SER A 162 -9.33 5.70 12.17
C SER A 162 -8.09 5.54 13.03
N VAL A 163 -6.99 5.14 12.36
CA VAL A 163 -5.65 5.05 12.94
C VAL A 163 -4.66 5.70 11.99
N LYS A 164 -3.90 6.69 12.49
CA LYS A 164 -2.80 7.31 11.74
C LYS A 164 -1.48 6.64 12.12
N LEU A 165 -0.79 6.16 11.09
CA LEU A 165 0.54 5.55 11.18
C LEU A 165 1.60 6.55 10.72
N SER A 166 2.78 6.50 11.31
CA SER A 166 3.95 7.26 10.84
C SER A 166 5.23 6.44 10.97
N TRP A 167 6.25 6.79 10.19
CA TRP A 167 7.53 6.07 10.13
C TRP A 167 8.67 6.95 9.64
N THR A 168 9.90 6.45 9.79
CA THR A 168 11.10 7.14 9.32
C THR A 168 11.22 7.05 7.80
N LYS A 169 11.54 8.17 7.15
CA LYS A 169 11.77 8.24 5.70
C LYS A 169 13.00 7.41 5.30
N ILE A 170 12.86 6.61 4.24
CA ILE A 170 13.97 5.92 3.58
C ILE A 170 13.88 6.11 2.06
N GLY A 171 15.00 5.85 1.35
CA GLY A 171 15.00 5.88 -0.12
C GLY A 171 14.13 4.78 -0.69
N CYS A 172 13.01 5.15 -1.34
CA CYS A 172 12.09 4.21 -1.99
C CYS A 172 11.20 4.96 -3.00
N THR A 173 10.40 4.23 -3.78
CA THR A 173 9.39 4.84 -4.66
C THR A 173 8.09 5.10 -3.89
N ASN A 174 7.67 4.15 -3.06
CA ASN A 174 6.49 4.25 -2.22
C ASN A 174 6.57 3.27 -1.05
N TYR A 175 5.64 3.42 -0.12
CA TYR A 175 5.41 2.48 0.99
C TYR A 175 4.09 1.75 0.75
N ARG A 176 4.04 0.47 1.14
CA ARG A 176 2.86 -0.39 1.13
C ARG A 176 2.44 -0.65 2.56
N ILE A 177 1.19 -0.43 2.86
CA ILE A 177 0.60 -0.56 4.17
C ILE A 177 -0.23 -1.85 4.22
N TYR A 178 -0.06 -2.63 5.29
CA TYR A 178 -0.73 -3.92 5.49
C TYR A 178 -1.45 -3.94 6.82
N GLN A 179 -2.64 -4.49 6.82
CA GLN A 179 -3.45 -4.77 8.01
C GLN A 179 -3.62 -6.28 8.18
N ASN A 180 -3.58 -6.74 9.41
CA ASN A 180 -3.95 -8.11 9.74
C ASN A 180 -5.48 -8.22 9.80
N ILE A 181 -6.05 -9.02 8.92
CA ILE A 181 -7.50 -9.29 8.84
C ILE A 181 -7.69 -10.79 9.04
N LYS A 182 -8.26 -11.18 10.18
CA LYS A 182 -8.51 -12.59 10.53
C LYS A 182 -7.25 -13.47 10.38
N GLY A 183 -6.11 -13.01 10.90
CA GLY A 183 -4.83 -13.73 10.84
C GLY A 183 -4.05 -13.59 9.53
N LYS A 184 -4.63 -12.98 8.49
CA LYS A 184 -3.99 -12.80 7.17
C LYS A 184 -3.62 -11.33 6.94
N TRP A 185 -2.39 -11.10 6.46
CA TRP A 185 -1.92 -9.76 6.11
C TRP A 185 -2.41 -9.34 4.73
N LYS A 186 -3.23 -8.30 4.67
CA LYS A 186 -3.77 -7.73 3.43
C LYS A 186 -3.19 -6.33 3.21
N GLU A 187 -2.77 -6.03 1.98
CA GLU A 187 -2.40 -4.67 1.58
C GLU A 187 -3.65 -3.79 1.55
N ILE A 188 -3.63 -2.69 2.31
CA ILE A 188 -4.76 -1.76 2.45
C ILE A 188 -4.48 -0.40 1.82
N GLY A 189 -3.23 -0.15 1.40
CA GLY A 189 -2.90 1.11 0.74
C GLY A 189 -1.43 1.28 0.42
N LYS A 190 -1.16 2.37 -0.30
CA LYS A 190 0.18 2.83 -0.67
C LYS A 190 0.30 4.33 -0.53
N THR A 191 1.50 4.82 -0.19
CA THR A 191 1.80 6.25 -0.10
C THR A 191 3.27 6.53 -0.43
N THR A 192 3.56 7.74 -0.90
CA THR A 192 4.94 8.26 -1.04
C THR A 192 5.39 9.04 0.20
N GLY A 193 4.45 9.41 1.06
CA GLY A 193 4.70 10.09 2.33
C GLY A 193 5.20 9.15 3.43
N THR A 194 5.47 9.70 4.60
CA THR A 194 5.92 8.99 5.79
C THR A 194 4.82 8.79 6.84
N SER A 195 3.58 8.98 6.42
CA SER A 195 2.40 8.70 7.23
C SER A 195 1.26 8.18 6.36
N TYR A 196 0.31 7.49 7.00
CA TYR A 196 -0.89 6.98 6.36
C TYR A 196 -2.01 6.87 7.38
N THR A 197 -3.20 7.37 7.04
CA THR A 197 -4.40 7.23 7.88
C THR A 197 -5.26 6.11 7.33
N VAL A 198 -5.42 5.07 8.12
CA VAL A 198 -6.39 3.99 7.89
C VAL A 198 -7.74 4.50 8.39
N LYS A 199 -8.78 4.42 7.58
CA LYS A 199 -10.14 4.90 7.88
C LYS A 199 -11.15 3.75 7.80
N LYS A 200 -12.40 4.03 8.22
CA LYS A 200 -13.53 3.08 8.21
C LYS A 200 -13.24 1.85 9.08
N LEU A 201 -12.63 2.07 10.22
CA LEU A 201 -12.40 1.06 11.24
C LEU A 201 -13.59 1.02 12.21
N ALA A 202 -13.89 -0.14 12.77
CA ALA A 202 -14.88 -0.26 13.83
C ALA A 202 -14.36 0.38 15.13
N PRO A 203 -15.21 1.02 15.92
CA PRO A 203 -14.84 1.57 17.23
C PRO A 203 -14.43 0.46 18.22
N ALA A 204 -13.72 0.84 19.27
CA ALA A 204 -13.27 -0.03 20.37
C ALA A 204 -12.61 -1.34 19.91
N THR A 205 -12.02 -1.36 18.69
CA THR A 205 -11.53 -2.57 18.04
C THR A 205 -10.01 -2.54 17.88
N LYS A 206 -9.37 -3.67 18.18
CA LYS A 206 -7.91 -3.84 18.08
C LYS A 206 -7.49 -4.18 16.65
N TYR A 207 -6.52 -3.43 16.14
CA TYR A 207 -5.95 -3.59 14.79
C TYR A 207 -4.44 -3.73 14.84
N GLN A 208 -3.90 -4.47 13.86
CA GLN A 208 -2.46 -4.64 13.70
C GLN A 208 -2.03 -4.20 12.30
N PHE A 209 -0.91 -3.48 12.24
CA PHE A 209 -0.38 -2.94 10.99
C PHE A 209 1.12 -3.21 10.87
N LYS A 210 1.57 -3.36 9.64
CA LYS A 210 2.98 -3.33 9.24
C LYS A 210 3.12 -2.67 7.88
N ILE A 211 4.33 -2.23 7.56
CA ILE A 211 4.62 -1.59 6.28
C ILE A 211 5.85 -2.21 5.64
N ARG A 212 6.02 -2.01 4.36
CA ARG A 212 7.29 -2.21 3.66
C ARG A 212 7.49 -1.15 2.58
N ALA A 213 8.75 -0.83 2.32
CA ALA A 213 9.11 0.05 1.22
C ALA A 213 9.16 -0.71 -0.10
N CYS A 214 8.90 -0.02 -1.19
CA CYS A 214 8.94 -0.51 -2.55
C CYS A 214 9.80 0.42 -3.42
N LYS A 215 10.71 -0.15 -4.22
CA LYS A 215 11.44 0.52 -5.29
C LYS A 215 10.99 -0.05 -6.63
N GLN A 216 10.65 0.82 -7.57
CA GLN A 216 10.32 0.43 -8.94
C GLN A 216 11.52 0.61 -9.86
N ASP A 217 11.72 -0.28 -10.82
CA ASP A 217 12.80 -0.21 -11.81
C ASP A 217 12.68 1.06 -12.65
N ASP A 218 11.69 1.08 -13.52
CA ASP A 218 11.31 2.22 -14.34
C ASP A 218 9.80 2.17 -14.66
N LYS A 219 9.31 3.17 -15.40
CA LYS A 219 7.90 3.21 -15.77
C LYS A 219 7.50 2.16 -16.81
N LYS A 220 8.46 1.63 -17.59
CA LYS A 220 8.18 0.66 -18.67
C LYS A 220 8.04 -0.76 -18.14
N THR A 221 8.99 -1.18 -17.28
CA THR A 221 9.00 -2.55 -16.72
C THR A 221 8.07 -2.70 -15.54
N ASN A 222 7.82 -1.61 -14.79
CA ASN A 222 6.96 -1.54 -13.61
C ASN A 222 7.22 -2.65 -12.56
N ASN A 223 8.44 -3.25 -12.57
CA ASN A 223 8.83 -4.25 -11.59
C ASN A 223 9.04 -3.62 -10.23
N ASN A 224 8.51 -4.25 -9.21
CA ASN A 224 8.57 -3.82 -7.83
C ASN A 224 9.62 -4.63 -7.05
N HIS A 225 10.55 -3.94 -6.41
CA HIS A 225 11.53 -4.49 -5.49
C HIS A 225 11.12 -4.11 -4.07
N TYR A 226 10.87 -5.11 -3.23
CA TYR A 226 10.34 -4.90 -1.89
C TYR A 226 11.41 -5.07 -0.83
N GLY A 227 11.45 -4.13 0.12
CA GLY A 227 12.16 -4.30 1.38
C GLY A 227 11.51 -5.33 2.29
N LYS A 228 12.22 -5.71 3.36
CA LYS A 228 11.62 -6.49 4.45
C LYS A 228 10.50 -5.68 5.10
N TYR A 229 9.54 -6.36 5.71
CA TYR A 229 8.51 -5.70 6.50
C TYR A 229 9.11 -5.01 7.73
N SER A 230 8.45 -3.95 8.19
CA SER A 230 8.67 -3.37 9.51
C SER A 230 8.27 -4.35 10.63
N GLY A 231 8.55 -4.00 11.86
CA GLY A 231 7.83 -4.53 13.02
C GLY A 231 6.33 -4.29 12.89
N VAL A 232 5.54 -5.03 13.68
CA VAL A 232 4.10 -4.87 13.77
C VAL A 232 3.78 -3.83 14.84
N VAL A 233 2.86 -2.92 14.55
CA VAL A 233 2.25 -2.03 15.55
C VAL A 233 0.80 -2.41 15.76
N THR A 234 0.34 -2.21 16.98
CA THR A 234 -1.04 -2.48 17.39
C THR A 234 -1.69 -1.17 17.83
N ALA A 235 -2.94 -0.96 17.46
CA ALA A 235 -3.77 0.15 17.91
C ALA A 235 -5.17 -0.36 18.23
N THR A 236 -5.80 0.20 19.26
CA THR A 236 -7.22 0.02 19.54
C THR A 236 -7.91 1.35 19.26
N THR A 237 -8.91 1.36 18.38
CA THR A 237 -9.72 2.55 18.10
C THR A 237 -10.45 2.98 19.37
N LYS A 238 -10.72 4.29 19.48
CA LYS A 238 -11.52 4.82 20.60
C LYS A 238 -12.93 4.24 20.55
N LYS A 239 -13.61 4.22 21.66
CA LYS A 239 -15.05 3.94 21.72
C LYS A 239 -15.77 5.02 20.91
N SER A 240 -16.89 4.64 20.29
CA SER A 240 -17.78 5.62 19.68
C SER A 240 -18.61 6.26 20.78
N ASP A 241 -18.61 7.57 20.83
CA ASP A 241 -19.52 8.33 21.69
C ASP A 241 -20.90 8.51 21.04
N LYS A 242 -21.11 7.94 19.86
CA LYS A 242 -22.41 7.96 19.19
C LYS A 242 -23.33 6.95 19.86
N ILE A 243 -24.47 7.44 20.28
CA ILE A 243 -25.57 6.59 20.75
C ILE A 243 -26.08 5.76 19.59
N THR A 244 -26.23 4.47 19.81
CA THR A 244 -26.78 3.51 18.86
C THR A 244 -28.25 3.27 19.15
N GLN A 245 -28.98 2.66 18.22
CA GLN A 245 -30.37 2.22 18.47
C GLN A 245 -30.43 1.24 19.66
N ALA A 246 -29.42 0.39 19.82
CA ALA A 246 -29.35 -0.53 20.97
C ALA A 246 -29.23 0.20 22.32
N ASP A 247 -28.49 1.33 22.36
CA ASP A 247 -28.41 2.16 23.58
C ASP A 247 -29.78 2.80 23.91
N ILE A 248 -30.50 3.22 22.89
CA ILE A 248 -31.87 3.78 23.02
C ILE A 248 -32.83 2.71 23.52
N ASP A 249 -32.78 1.50 22.95
CA ASP A 249 -33.63 0.39 23.33
C ASP A 249 -33.37 -0.04 24.77
N ALA A 250 -32.09 -0.07 25.18
CA ALA A 250 -31.70 -0.35 26.56
C ALA A 250 -32.19 0.72 27.53
N MET A 251 -32.07 2.02 27.18
CA MET A 251 -32.60 3.13 27.97
C MET A 251 -34.12 3.01 28.13
N LYS A 252 -34.84 2.73 27.03
CA LYS A 252 -36.29 2.54 27.06
C LYS A 252 -36.68 1.40 28.01
N ALA A 253 -36.00 0.27 27.90
CA ALA A 253 -36.27 -0.87 28.80
C ALA A 253 -36.03 -0.53 30.28
N GLU A 254 -34.93 0.16 30.57
CA GLU A 254 -34.57 0.56 31.94
C GLU A 254 -35.59 1.55 32.54
N LEU A 255 -35.98 2.57 31.79
CA LEU A 255 -36.95 3.56 32.25
C LEU A 255 -38.35 2.97 32.38
N THR A 256 -38.73 2.04 31.49
CA THR A 256 -40.02 1.34 31.58
C THR A 256 -40.07 0.43 32.82
N ALA A 257 -38.99 -0.33 33.09
CA ALA A 257 -38.88 -1.14 34.29
C ALA A 257 -38.97 -0.31 35.58
N TYR A 258 -38.24 0.83 35.59
CA TYR A 258 -38.29 1.75 36.73
C TYR A 258 -39.69 2.34 36.96
N SER A 259 -40.38 2.75 35.88
CA SER A 259 -41.74 3.25 35.98
C SER A 259 -42.73 2.19 36.50
N ARG A 260 -42.57 0.92 36.06
CA ARG A 260 -43.39 -0.21 36.57
C ARG A 260 -43.13 -0.45 38.07
N GLU A 261 -41.90 -0.48 38.50
CA GLU A 261 -41.51 -0.63 39.92
C GLU A 261 -42.16 0.44 40.77
N LYS A 262 -42.18 1.69 40.34
CA LYS A 262 -42.84 2.79 41.06
C LYS A 262 -44.38 2.63 41.10
N ALA A 263 -44.98 2.22 39.98
CA ALA A 263 -46.43 2.01 39.92
C ALA A 263 -46.85 0.85 40.82
N GLU A 264 -46.05 -0.25 40.88
CA GLU A 264 -46.27 -1.37 41.83
C GLU A 264 -46.19 -0.93 43.27
N TYR A 265 -45.17 -0.13 43.61
CA TYR A 265 -45.01 0.45 44.93
C TYR A 265 -46.23 1.27 45.37
N ILE A 266 -46.72 2.13 44.47
CA ILE A 266 -47.93 2.95 44.74
C ILE A 266 -49.14 2.03 44.97
N ARG A 267 -49.37 1.06 44.07
CA ARG A 267 -50.48 0.13 44.17
C ARG A 267 -50.46 -0.65 45.48
N GLU A 268 -49.30 -1.10 45.97
CA GLU A 268 -49.16 -1.84 47.23
C GLU A 268 -49.38 -0.98 48.47
N ASN A 269 -48.97 0.27 48.42
CA ASN A 269 -49.01 1.16 49.57
C ASN A 269 -50.30 2.00 49.62
N TYR A 270 -50.99 2.19 48.50
CA TYR A 270 -52.24 2.98 48.40
C TYR A 270 -53.45 2.12 48.05
N LYS A 271 -53.57 0.91 48.61
CA LYS A 271 -54.66 -0.09 48.41
C LYS A 271 -56.04 0.43 48.76
N ASN A 272 -56.17 1.63 49.36
CA ASN A 272 -57.42 2.23 49.80
C ASN A 272 -57.93 3.40 48.93
N PHE A 273 -57.29 3.59 47.71
CA PHE A 273 -57.85 4.57 46.78
C PHE A 273 -59.13 3.98 46.16
N ASP A 274 -60.28 4.53 46.55
CA ASP A 274 -61.58 4.23 45.96
C ASP A 274 -61.54 4.45 44.43
N GLY A 275 -61.82 3.37 43.69
CA GLY A 275 -62.11 3.39 42.27
C GLY A 275 -61.07 2.80 41.34
N TYR A 276 -59.81 2.64 41.72
CA TYR A 276 -58.75 2.17 40.78
C TYR A 276 -58.53 0.64 40.84
N GLY A 277 -58.91 -0.05 41.85
CA GLY A 277 -58.73 -1.49 41.99
C GLY A 277 -59.73 -2.36 41.24
N GLU A 278 -60.81 -1.75 40.70
CA GLU A 278 -61.91 -2.47 40.05
C GLU A 278 -61.79 -2.53 38.51
N MET A 279 -60.92 -1.74 37.89
CA MET A 279 -60.87 -1.59 36.44
C MET A 279 -59.79 -2.43 35.73
N TYR A 280 -58.77 -2.83 36.43
CA TYR A 280 -57.69 -3.63 35.83
C TYR A 280 -57.30 -4.80 36.78
N ASN A 281 -57.21 -6.01 36.21
CA ASN A 281 -56.91 -7.21 37.01
C ASN A 281 -55.39 -7.45 37.15
N THR A 282 -54.62 -6.87 36.24
CA THR A 282 -53.13 -6.97 36.25
C THR A 282 -52.48 -5.62 35.96
N LEU A 283 -51.25 -5.49 36.40
CA LEU A 283 -50.45 -4.30 36.10
C LEU A 283 -50.13 -4.17 34.61
N ASP A 284 -50.05 -5.30 33.92
CA ASP A 284 -49.79 -5.31 32.47
C ASP A 284 -51.05 -4.82 31.71
N GLU A 285 -52.26 -5.22 32.08
CA GLU A 285 -53.51 -4.66 31.51
C GLU A 285 -53.60 -3.15 31.71
N PHE A 286 -53.18 -2.65 32.87
CA PHE A 286 -53.13 -1.23 33.18
C PHE A 286 -52.13 -0.51 32.27
N PHE A 287 -50.92 -1.00 32.10
CA PHE A 287 -49.92 -0.40 31.22
C PHE A 287 -50.28 -0.49 29.75
N ASP A 288 -50.86 -1.59 29.30
CA ASP A 288 -51.33 -1.76 27.91
C ASP A 288 -52.46 -0.80 27.56
N TYR A 289 -53.44 -0.61 28.45
CA TYR A 289 -54.52 0.34 28.26
C TYR A 289 -53.98 1.78 28.13
N TYR A 290 -53.10 2.20 29.03
CA TYR A 290 -52.53 3.56 28.96
C TYR A 290 -51.53 3.74 27.83
N ALA A 291 -50.91 2.71 27.35
CA ALA A 291 -50.05 2.78 26.15
C ALA A 291 -50.87 2.96 24.85
N GLU A 292 -52.08 2.37 24.81
CA GLU A 292 -52.98 2.50 23.63
C GLU A 292 -53.77 3.81 23.64
N ASP A 293 -54.14 4.33 24.81
CA ASP A 293 -55.04 5.48 24.94
C ASP A 293 -54.31 6.84 25.13
N CYS A 294 -53.02 6.83 25.41
CA CYS A 294 -52.20 8.05 25.47
C CYS A 294 -51.88 8.54 24.07
N THR A 295 -52.85 8.99 23.32
CA THR A 295 -52.62 9.79 22.11
C THR A 295 -52.10 11.20 22.49
N PRO A 296 -51.32 11.83 21.61
CA PRO A 296 -50.66 13.11 21.89
C PRO A 296 -51.60 14.30 22.26
N GLU A 297 -52.87 14.17 22.11
CA GLU A 297 -53.83 15.30 22.14
C GLU A 297 -54.39 15.66 23.52
N GLY A 298 -54.11 14.90 24.58
CA GLY A 298 -54.72 15.13 25.91
C GLY A 298 -53.78 15.10 27.10
N ALA A 299 -52.53 14.72 26.93
CA ALA A 299 -51.59 14.58 28.04
C ALA A 299 -50.73 15.85 28.25
N SER A 300 -50.58 16.27 29.49
CA SER A 300 -49.58 17.29 29.80
C SER A 300 -48.21 16.64 29.76
N TYR A 301 -47.45 16.95 28.73
CA TYR A 301 -46.13 16.39 28.53
C TYR A 301 -45.08 17.12 29.35
N ASP A 302 -44.37 16.38 30.18
CA ASP A 302 -43.12 16.82 30.69
C ASP A 302 -42.00 16.18 29.85
N ALA A 303 -41.50 16.92 28.87
CA ALA A 303 -40.49 16.43 27.96
C ALA A 303 -39.10 16.70 28.49
N VAL A 304 -38.30 15.66 28.60
CA VAL A 304 -36.85 15.79 28.81
C VAL A 304 -36.18 15.67 27.45
N TYR A 305 -35.61 16.77 26.97
CA TYR A 305 -34.82 16.74 25.75
C TYR A 305 -33.47 16.12 26.03
N VAL A 306 -33.20 14.99 25.41
CA VAL A 306 -31.85 14.41 25.39
C VAL A 306 -31.19 14.86 24.10
N ILE A 307 -30.11 15.59 24.22
CA ILE A 307 -29.20 15.83 23.10
C ILE A 307 -28.04 14.84 23.26
N PRO A 308 -28.16 13.61 22.78
CA PRO A 308 -27.23 12.58 23.13
C PRO A 308 -26.16 12.49 22.08
N TYR A 309 -25.03 13.10 22.35
CA TYR A 309 -23.83 12.87 21.55
C TYR A 309 -22.86 11.87 22.20
N THR A 310 -23.05 11.56 23.48
CA THR A 310 -22.15 10.67 24.24
C THR A 310 -22.93 9.71 25.14
N GLN A 311 -22.30 8.60 25.50
CA GLN A 311 -22.85 7.65 26.48
C GLN A 311 -23.02 8.29 27.87
N GLU A 312 -22.16 9.24 28.23
CA GLU A 312 -22.25 10.01 29.48
C GLU A 312 -23.53 10.81 29.53
N THR A 313 -23.83 11.57 28.47
CA THR A 313 -25.08 12.36 28.35
C THR A 313 -26.34 11.48 28.44
N LEU A 314 -26.28 10.26 27.89
CA LEU A 314 -27.38 9.31 27.97
C LEU A 314 -27.62 8.87 29.42
N ASN A 315 -26.56 8.51 30.14
CA ASN A 315 -26.64 8.09 31.54
C ASN A 315 -27.16 9.24 32.43
N ASP A 316 -26.64 10.45 32.23
CA ASP A 316 -27.11 11.65 32.95
C ASP A 316 -28.61 11.90 32.74
N THR A 317 -29.10 11.63 31.53
CA THR A 317 -30.52 11.75 31.20
C THR A 317 -31.37 10.69 31.89
N ILE A 318 -30.93 9.44 31.91
CA ILE A 318 -31.60 8.36 32.65
C ILE A 318 -31.71 8.73 34.13
N ASP A 319 -30.63 9.19 34.74
CA ASP A 319 -30.59 9.59 36.14
C ASP A 319 -31.47 10.82 36.44
N LEU A 320 -31.48 11.81 35.53
CA LEU A 320 -32.34 12.98 35.65
C LEU A 320 -33.83 12.58 35.57
N TYR A 321 -34.15 11.70 34.63
CA TYR A 321 -35.52 11.21 34.45
C TYR A 321 -36.02 10.42 35.66
N LYS A 322 -35.21 9.52 36.22
CA LYS A 322 -35.50 8.78 37.45
C LYS A 322 -35.77 9.73 38.61
N ARG A 323 -34.91 10.72 38.82
CA ARG A 323 -35.12 11.75 39.86
C ARG A 323 -36.39 12.53 39.68
N LYS A 324 -36.77 12.83 38.44
CA LYS A 324 -38.04 13.51 38.14
C LYS A 324 -39.23 12.65 38.44
N LEU A 325 -39.22 11.38 38.07
CA LEU A 325 -40.26 10.40 38.45
C LEU A 325 -40.40 10.31 39.98
N ASP A 326 -39.27 10.12 40.70
CA ASP A 326 -39.29 10.08 42.17
C ASP A 326 -39.93 11.32 42.80
N TYR A 327 -39.61 12.54 42.28
CA TYR A 327 -40.21 13.79 42.75
C TYR A 327 -41.68 13.83 42.50
N LEU A 328 -42.17 13.43 41.35
CA LEU A 328 -43.57 13.42 40.97
C LEU A 328 -44.36 12.41 41.80
N TYR A 329 -43.85 11.22 42.00
CA TYR A 329 -44.45 10.20 42.88
C TYR A 329 -44.54 10.65 44.35
N GLN A 330 -43.64 11.50 44.81
CA GLN A 330 -43.71 12.09 46.18
C GLN A 330 -44.75 13.19 46.32
N LYS A 331 -45.17 13.80 45.21
CA LYS A 331 -46.05 14.99 45.23
C LYS A 331 -47.49 14.70 44.83
N ARG A 332 -47.71 13.59 44.10
CA ARG A 332 -49.05 13.27 43.55
C ARG A 332 -49.28 11.76 43.56
N ASP A 333 -50.33 11.37 44.26
CA ASP A 333 -50.71 9.96 44.47
C ASP A 333 -51.50 9.41 43.27
N ASP A 334 -51.93 10.28 42.34
CA ASP A 334 -52.84 10.01 41.25
C ASP A 334 -52.22 10.12 39.83
N VAL A 335 -50.89 10.05 39.75
CA VAL A 335 -50.20 10.27 38.47
C VAL A 335 -49.56 8.98 37.97
N TYR A 336 -49.89 8.63 36.72
CA TYR A 336 -49.34 7.49 36.01
C TYR A 336 -48.40 7.92 34.89
N TYR A 337 -47.32 7.24 34.69
CA TYR A 337 -46.31 7.62 33.70
C TYR A 337 -46.06 6.51 32.70
N VAL A 338 -46.16 6.88 31.41
CA VAL A 338 -45.73 6.04 30.29
C VAL A 338 -44.48 6.69 29.69
N VAL A 339 -43.40 5.92 29.57
CA VAL A 339 -42.16 6.42 29.00
C VAL A 339 -42.20 6.29 27.49
N TYR A 340 -42.17 7.43 26.81
CA TYR A 340 -42.10 7.53 25.37
C TYR A 340 -40.75 8.04 24.92
N ILE A 341 -40.12 7.35 23.92
CA ILE A 341 -38.89 7.81 23.31
C ILE A 341 -39.13 8.00 21.82
N GLU A 342 -38.98 9.24 21.36
CA GLU A 342 -39.13 9.60 19.95
C GLU A 342 -37.77 9.96 19.33
N ASN A 343 -37.61 9.60 18.05
CA ASN A 343 -36.50 10.05 17.23
C ASN A 343 -36.82 11.46 16.69
N CYS A 344 -36.13 12.46 17.19
CA CYS A 344 -36.20 13.82 16.67
C CYS A 344 -35.03 14.16 15.77
N PRO A 345 -35.17 15.07 14.77
CA PRO A 345 -34.08 15.44 13.88
C PRO A 345 -32.80 15.93 14.58
N ASN A 346 -32.93 16.48 15.79
CA ASN A 346 -31.84 17.08 16.58
C ASN A 346 -31.52 16.29 17.85
N GLY A 347 -31.99 15.04 17.98
CA GLY A 347 -31.75 14.20 19.16
C GLY A 347 -32.93 13.29 19.45
N HIS A 348 -32.95 12.66 20.65
CA HIS A 348 -34.05 11.84 21.11
C HIS A 348 -34.83 12.58 22.18
N ARG A 349 -36.16 12.43 22.14
CA ARG A 349 -37.05 13.01 23.14
C ARG A 349 -37.60 11.89 24.01
N VAL A 350 -37.49 12.05 25.32
CA VAL A 350 -38.16 11.17 26.28
C VAL A 350 -39.36 11.92 26.84
N ASN A 351 -40.51 11.35 26.66
CA ASN A 351 -41.77 11.89 27.17
C ASN A 351 -42.30 10.96 28.27
N SER A 352 -42.93 11.54 29.25
CA SER A 352 -43.65 10.83 30.32
C SER A 352 -45.08 11.19 30.35
#